data_1e14c8de3107fdcc4533bf88237e2ddc
#
_entry.id   1e14c8de3107fdcc4533bf88237e2ddc
#
_cell.length_a   1.000
_cell.length_b   1.000
_cell.length_c   1.000
_cell.angle_alpha   90.00
_cell.angle_beta   90.00
_cell.angle_gamma   90.00
#
_symmetry.space_group_name_H-M   'P 1'
#
loop_
_entity.id
_entity.type
_entity.pdbx_description
1 polymer ?
#
loop_
_entity_poly.entity_id
_entity_poly.type
_entity_poly.pdbx_seq_one_letter_code
_entity_poly.pdbx_strand_id
1 'polypeptide(L)'
;FVAPAVGGPDVFVHVSAFTEGARPAVGDTVGYELELSPQGKPRAARAEILAAASPRPRAPERVLPPRLTPSPRASRLGYLAVLGFVGIALVVAFIRPIPEWVWLLYLGMSSVTFVAYALDKRAAAVGGWRLSEGSLLGLGLACGWPGAVLAQQLFRHKTLKMGFQVTFWITVAVNVVAFVVFSWVVTLDLG
;
A
#
# COMPACT_ATOMS: atom_id res chain seq x y z
N PHE A 1 7.63 -21.78 20.89
CA PHE A 1 7.69 -23.23 21.07
C PHE A 1 9.06 -23.60 21.58
N VAL A 2 9.13 -24.66 22.44
CA VAL A 2 10.36 -25.20 23.00
C VAL A 2 10.45 -26.67 22.60
N ALA A 3 11.60 -27.07 22.06
CA ALA A 3 11.88 -28.47 21.75
C ALA A 3 12.35 -29.19 23.02
N PRO A 4 11.68 -30.30 23.43
CA PRO A 4 12.10 -31.05 24.61
C PRO A 4 13.46 -31.72 24.38
N ALA A 5 14.36 -31.67 25.41
CA ALA A 5 15.70 -32.29 25.35
C ALA A 5 15.64 -33.80 25.16
N VAL A 6 14.59 -34.44 25.63
CA VAL A 6 14.37 -35.91 25.58
C VAL A 6 13.72 -36.35 24.25
N GLY A 7 13.47 -35.40 23.33
CA GLY A 7 12.72 -35.67 22.12
C GLY A 7 11.21 -35.64 22.35
N GLY A 8 10.45 -35.51 21.26
CA GLY A 8 8.99 -35.41 21.32
C GLY A 8 8.48 -34.14 20.56
N PRO A 9 7.16 -33.93 20.56
CA PRO A 9 6.58 -32.76 19.91
C PRO A 9 6.94 -31.47 20.65
N ASP A 10 7.09 -30.37 19.89
CA ASP A 10 7.34 -29.04 20.44
C ASP A 10 6.24 -28.62 21.41
N VAL A 11 6.62 -28.10 22.56
CA VAL A 11 5.70 -27.60 23.58
C VAL A 11 5.47 -26.13 23.44
N PHE A 12 4.20 -25.72 23.45
CA PHE A 12 3.85 -24.32 23.42
C PHE A 12 4.12 -23.64 24.75
N VAL A 13 4.91 -22.56 24.73
CA VAL A 13 5.22 -21.72 25.90
C VAL A 13 4.79 -20.30 25.59
N HIS A 14 3.85 -19.76 26.35
CA HIS A 14 3.48 -18.36 26.25
C HIS A 14 4.47 -17.50 27.05
N VAL A 15 4.73 -16.26 26.58
CA VAL A 15 5.68 -15.35 27.26
C VAL A 15 5.30 -15.08 28.72
N SER A 16 4.01 -15.12 29.06
CA SER A 16 3.52 -14.96 30.44
C SER A 16 3.84 -16.15 31.38
N ALA A 17 4.27 -17.29 30.85
CA ALA A 17 4.70 -18.42 31.64
C ALA A 17 6.10 -18.20 32.23
N PHE A 18 6.88 -17.26 31.73
CA PHE A 18 8.19 -16.93 32.24
C PHE A 18 8.11 -16.11 33.52
N THR A 19 8.76 -16.59 34.56
CA THR A 19 8.92 -15.87 35.83
C THR A 19 9.77 -14.60 35.56
N GLU A 20 9.45 -13.49 36.19
CA GLU A 20 10.17 -12.19 36.08
C GLU A 20 10.05 -11.45 34.71
N GLY A 21 9.12 -11.82 33.81
CA GLY A 21 8.96 -11.14 32.54
C GLY A 21 10.15 -11.31 31.56
N ALA A 22 11.02 -12.29 31.82
CA ALA A 22 12.15 -12.63 30.97
C ALA A 22 11.68 -13.03 29.58
N ARG A 23 12.35 -12.52 28.54
CA ARG A 23 12.10 -12.91 27.15
C ARG A 23 13.20 -13.86 26.70
N PRO A 24 12.90 -15.16 26.49
CA PRO A 24 13.89 -16.10 26.02
C PRO A 24 14.36 -15.77 24.60
N ALA A 25 15.64 -15.99 24.33
CA ALA A 25 16.22 -15.92 23.01
C ALA A 25 16.30 -17.31 22.37
N VAL A 26 16.41 -17.34 21.04
CA VAL A 26 16.58 -18.61 20.32
C VAL A 26 17.91 -19.24 20.68
N GLY A 27 17.85 -20.46 21.26
CA GLY A 27 18.99 -21.21 21.71
C GLY A 27 19.16 -21.24 23.25
N ASP A 28 18.34 -20.49 23.99
CA ASP A 28 18.30 -20.56 25.44
C ASP A 28 17.80 -21.96 25.89
N THR A 29 18.36 -22.47 26.98
CA THR A 29 17.85 -23.66 27.64
C THR A 29 16.80 -23.25 28.64
N VAL A 30 15.59 -23.74 28.46
CA VAL A 30 14.41 -23.37 29.24
C VAL A 30 13.94 -24.60 30.05
N GLY A 31 13.84 -24.44 31.36
CA GLY A 31 13.11 -25.37 32.22
C GLY A 31 11.62 -25.02 32.20
N TYR A 32 10.75 -26.00 32.10
CA TYR A 32 9.31 -25.75 32.11
C TYR A 32 8.54 -26.87 32.81
N GLU A 33 7.40 -26.49 33.38
CA GLU A 33 6.43 -27.42 33.95
C GLU A 33 5.34 -27.70 32.91
N LEU A 34 5.13 -28.96 32.59
CA LEU A 34 4.22 -29.41 31.57
C LEU A 34 2.81 -29.56 32.12
N GLU A 35 1.84 -28.86 31.53
CA GLU A 35 0.42 -28.94 31.83
C GLU A 35 -0.36 -29.34 30.58
N LEU A 36 -1.40 -30.13 30.73
CA LEU A 36 -2.32 -30.43 29.66
C LEU A 36 -3.40 -29.35 29.60
N SER A 37 -3.53 -28.69 28.45
CA SER A 37 -4.65 -27.79 28.17
C SER A 37 -5.98 -28.54 28.27
N PRO A 38 -7.12 -27.89 28.56
CA PRO A 38 -8.46 -28.49 28.51
C PRO A 38 -8.77 -29.23 27.21
N GLN A 39 -8.02 -28.92 26.15
CA GLN A 39 -8.12 -29.56 24.82
C GLN A 39 -7.11 -30.72 24.63
N GLY A 40 -6.42 -31.18 25.69
CA GLY A 40 -5.45 -32.25 25.64
C GLY A 40 -4.10 -31.94 25.01
N LYS A 41 -3.82 -30.67 24.68
CA LYS A 41 -2.54 -30.27 24.09
C LYS A 41 -1.52 -29.90 25.17
N PRO A 42 -0.25 -30.37 25.07
CA PRO A 42 0.79 -30.02 26.02
C PRO A 42 1.14 -28.53 25.92
N ARG A 43 1.15 -27.84 27.04
CA ARG A 43 1.59 -26.45 27.19
C ARG A 43 2.47 -26.32 28.43
N ALA A 44 3.38 -25.35 28.44
CA ALA A 44 4.13 -25.00 29.65
C ALA A 44 3.29 -24.07 30.53
N ALA A 45 3.02 -24.45 31.75
CA ALA A 45 2.34 -23.62 32.75
C ALA A 45 3.29 -22.60 33.37
N ARG A 46 4.54 -23.01 33.61
CA ARG A 46 5.62 -22.17 34.14
C ARG A 46 6.91 -22.45 33.39
N ALA A 47 7.68 -21.41 33.12
CA ALA A 47 8.94 -21.53 32.41
C ALA A 47 10.01 -20.62 33.04
N GLU A 48 11.26 -21.13 33.06
CA GLU A 48 12.42 -20.42 33.60
C GLU A 48 13.61 -20.60 32.64
N ILE A 49 14.42 -19.56 32.46
CA ILE A 49 15.64 -19.65 31.66
C ILE A 49 16.75 -20.25 32.55
N LEU A 50 17.11 -21.51 32.30
CA LEU A 50 18.16 -22.20 33.05
C LEU A 50 19.56 -21.84 32.57
N ALA A 51 19.73 -21.62 31.27
CA ALA A 51 20.97 -21.18 30.69
C ALA A 51 20.68 -20.29 29.47
N ALA A 52 21.23 -19.09 29.50
CA ALA A 52 21.22 -18.22 28.32
C ALA A 52 22.17 -18.81 27.27
N ALA A 53 21.72 -18.87 26.03
CA ALA A 53 22.61 -19.24 24.93
C ALA A 53 23.79 -18.28 24.89
N SER A 54 25.00 -18.84 24.80
CA SER A 54 26.19 -18.01 24.54
C SER A 54 25.88 -17.12 23.34
N PRO A 55 26.25 -15.80 23.37
CA PRO A 55 25.96 -14.91 22.29
C PRO A 55 26.47 -15.51 20.98
N ARG A 56 25.57 -16.11 20.21
CA ARG A 56 25.94 -16.49 18.84
C ARG A 56 26.44 -15.24 18.16
N PRO A 57 27.58 -15.30 17.42
CA PRO A 57 27.96 -14.20 16.54
C PRO A 57 26.70 -13.85 15.75
N ARG A 58 26.21 -12.62 15.92
CA ARG A 58 25.05 -12.13 15.14
C ARG A 58 25.33 -12.53 13.71
N ALA A 59 24.44 -13.37 13.14
CA ALA A 59 24.49 -13.63 11.71
C ALA A 59 24.66 -12.27 11.04
N PRO A 60 25.58 -12.14 10.08
CA PRO A 60 25.86 -10.85 9.47
C PRO A 60 24.52 -10.23 9.13
N GLU A 61 24.26 -9.06 9.73
CA GLU A 61 23.01 -8.31 9.53
C GLU A 61 22.80 -8.26 8.03
N ARG A 62 21.74 -8.93 7.58
CA ARG A 62 21.44 -9.02 6.15
C ARG A 62 21.30 -7.60 5.68
N VAL A 63 22.39 -7.02 5.16
CA VAL A 63 22.38 -5.71 4.55
C VAL A 63 21.33 -5.80 3.44
N LEU A 64 20.11 -5.38 3.76
CA LEU A 64 19.08 -5.27 2.77
C LEU A 64 19.64 -4.37 1.67
N PRO A 65 19.59 -4.81 0.42
CA PRO A 65 20.07 -3.96 -0.68
C PRO A 65 19.45 -2.58 -0.52
N PRO A 66 20.19 -1.50 -0.76
CA PRO A 66 19.68 -0.14 -0.65
C PRO A 66 18.33 -0.10 -1.34
N ARG A 67 17.26 0.29 -0.60
CA ARG A 67 15.95 0.47 -1.22
C ARG A 67 16.18 1.41 -2.40
N LEU A 68 16.02 0.90 -3.61
CA LEU A 68 16.11 1.70 -4.82
C LEU A 68 15.20 2.90 -4.61
N THR A 69 15.79 4.06 -4.35
CA THR A 69 15.04 5.31 -4.28
C THR A 69 14.40 5.49 -5.64
N PRO A 70 13.09 5.73 -5.73
CA PRO A 70 12.44 5.93 -7.02
C PRO A 70 13.18 7.00 -7.78
N SER A 71 13.58 6.71 -9.00
CA SER A 71 14.34 7.67 -9.80
C SER A 71 13.51 8.95 -9.97
N PRO A 72 14.14 10.13 -10.01
CA PRO A 72 13.45 11.40 -10.29
C PRO A 72 12.65 11.39 -11.59
N ARG A 73 12.95 10.47 -12.49
CA ARG A 73 12.24 10.30 -13.78
C ARG A 73 10.78 9.89 -13.62
N ALA A 74 10.42 9.08 -12.62
CA ALA A 74 9.02 8.67 -12.40
C ALA A 74 8.12 9.87 -12.08
N SER A 75 8.64 10.90 -11.39
CA SER A 75 7.87 12.09 -11.05
C SER A 75 7.60 12.98 -12.29
N ARG A 76 8.53 13.06 -13.24
CA ARG A 76 8.35 13.88 -14.45
C ARG A 76 7.31 13.29 -15.41
N LEU A 77 7.22 11.97 -15.52
CA LEU A 77 6.24 11.29 -16.37
C LEU A 77 4.80 11.62 -15.96
N GLY A 78 4.51 11.72 -14.66
CA GLY A 78 3.17 12.10 -14.19
C GLY A 78 2.76 13.49 -14.68
N TYR A 79 3.62 14.48 -14.51
CA TYR A 79 3.33 15.85 -15.00
C TYR A 79 3.22 15.90 -16.52
N LEU A 80 4.07 15.18 -17.25
CA LEU A 80 3.99 15.10 -18.70
C LEU A 80 2.68 14.48 -19.19
N ALA A 81 2.15 13.47 -18.48
CA ALA A 81 0.86 12.88 -18.80
C ALA A 81 -0.29 13.87 -18.61
N VAL A 82 -0.29 14.65 -17.53
CA VAL A 82 -1.30 15.69 -17.29
C VAL A 82 -1.20 16.78 -18.37
N LEU A 83 0.01 17.26 -18.66
CA LEU A 83 0.22 18.27 -19.71
C LEU A 83 -0.18 17.74 -21.09
N GLY A 84 0.15 16.50 -21.41
CA GLY A 84 -0.25 15.82 -22.64
C GLY A 84 -1.77 15.73 -22.78
N PHE A 85 -2.46 15.38 -21.69
CA PHE A 85 -3.92 15.34 -21.67
C PHE A 85 -4.53 16.73 -21.86
N VAL A 86 -4.01 17.75 -21.17
CA VAL A 86 -4.46 19.13 -21.37
C VAL A 86 -4.27 19.55 -22.83
N GLY A 87 -3.13 19.20 -23.43
CA GLY A 87 -2.89 19.45 -24.87
C GLY A 87 -3.92 18.75 -25.76
N ILE A 88 -4.17 17.45 -25.55
CA ILE A 88 -5.21 16.70 -26.28
C ILE A 88 -6.57 17.33 -26.09
N ALA A 89 -6.93 17.68 -24.85
CA ALA A 89 -8.22 18.27 -24.53
C ALA A 89 -8.42 19.65 -25.21
N LEU A 90 -7.38 20.48 -25.27
CA LEU A 90 -7.42 21.78 -25.98
C LEU A 90 -7.54 21.57 -27.49
N VAL A 91 -6.80 20.63 -28.08
CA VAL A 91 -6.93 20.32 -29.51
C VAL A 91 -8.33 19.83 -29.84
N VAL A 92 -8.87 18.93 -29.05
CA VAL A 92 -10.23 18.40 -29.22
C VAL A 92 -11.25 19.54 -29.06
N ALA A 93 -11.11 20.39 -28.04
CA ALA A 93 -12.00 21.53 -27.82
C ALA A 93 -11.98 22.59 -28.98
N PHE A 94 -10.82 22.71 -29.62
CA PHE A 94 -10.69 23.61 -30.80
C PHE A 94 -11.39 23.05 -32.04
N ILE A 95 -11.38 21.73 -32.20
CA ILE A 95 -11.98 21.05 -33.36
C ILE A 95 -13.48 20.78 -33.15
N ARG A 96 -13.90 20.58 -31.91
CA ARG A 96 -15.23 20.09 -31.51
C ARG A 96 -15.78 20.84 -30.29
N PRO A 97 -17.06 21.22 -30.29
CA PRO A 97 -17.68 21.81 -29.10
C PRO A 97 -17.82 20.77 -28.00
N ILE A 98 -17.00 20.89 -26.96
CA ILE A 98 -17.13 20.05 -25.76
C ILE A 98 -18.07 20.75 -24.78
N PRO A 99 -19.13 20.06 -24.27
CA PRO A 99 -20.02 20.62 -23.28
C PRO A 99 -19.28 21.09 -22.02
N GLU A 100 -19.63 22.23 -21.46
CA GLU A 100 -18.95 22.83 -20.30
C GLU A 100 -18.97 21.91 -19.06
N TRP A 101 -20.02 21.12 -18.88
CA TRP A 101 -20.13 20.19 -17.77
C TRP A 101 -19.00 19.13 -17.75
N VAL A 102 -18.42 18.79 -18.91
CA VAL A 102 -17.28 17.85 -18.99
C VAL A 102 -16.08 18.44 -18.26
N TRP A 103 -15.80 19.73 -18.46
CA TRP A 103 -14.70 20.43 -17.78
C TRP A 103 -14.94 20.51 -16.27
N LEU A 104 -16.18 20.81 -15.88
CA LEU A 104 -16.58 20.84 -14.48
C LEU A 104 -16.46 19.47 -13.83
N LEU A 105 -16.80 18.38 -14.56
CA LEU A 105 -16.64 17.01 -14.10
C LEU A 105 -15.17 16.67 -13.84
N TYR A 106 -14.27 16.95 -14.81
CA TYR A 106 -12.84 16.70 -14.64
C TYR A 106 -12.24 17.52 -13.49
N LEU A 107 -12.59 18.79 -13.39
CA LEU A 107 -12.11 19.66 -12.31
C LEU A 107 -12.63 19.21 -10.94
N GLY A 108 -13.91 18.95 -10.84
CA GLY A 108 -14.55 18.49 -9.60
C GLY A 108 -14.00 17.14 -9.12
N MET A 109 -13.96 16.15 -10.02
CA MET A 109 -13.43 14.83 -9.69
C MET A 109 -11.93 14.84 -9.40
N SER A 110 -11.14 15.67 -10.07
CA SER A 110 -9.73 15.88 -9.76
C SER A 110 -9.56 16.45 -8.35
N SER A 111 -10.39 17.42 -7.96
CA SER A 111 -10.35 18.01 -6.61
C SER A 111 -10.73 16.99 -5.54
N VAL A 112 -11.81 16.24 -5.75
CA VAL A 112 -12.24 15.16 -4.84
C VAL A 112 -11.15 14.11 -4.69
N THR A 113 -10.56 13.68 -5.80
CA THR A 113 -9.50 12.67 -5.80
C THR A 113 -8.24 13.17 -5.07
N PHE A 114 -7.85 14.42 -5.32
CA PHE A 114 -6.72 15.04 -4.63
C PHE A 114 -6.92 15.05 -3.11
N VAL A 115 -8.11 15.46 -2.65
CA VAL A 115 -8.47 15.45 -1.22
C VAL A 115 -8.49 14.03 -0.66
N ALA A 116 -9.04 13.05 -1.39
CA ALA A 116 -9.06 11.64 -0.98
C ALA A 116 -7.63 11.10 -0.73
N TYR A 117 -6.68 11.40 -1.62
CA TYR A 117 -5.27 11.04 -1.43
C TYR A 117 -4.63 11.76 -0.23
N ALA A 118 -4.97 13.03 0.01
CA ALA A 118 -4.48 13.77 1.17
C ALA A 118 -4.98 13.17 2.49
N LEU A 119 -6.26 12.79 2.54
CA LEU A 119 -6.87 12.13 3.69
C LEU A 119 -6.28 10.72 3.91
N ASP A 120 -6.09 9.93 2.86
CA ASP A 120 -5.48 8.60 2.95
C ASP A 120 -4.03 8.70 3.50
N LYS A 121 -3.26 9.70 3.06
CA LYS A 121 -1.91 9.96 3.60
C LYS A 121 -1.95 10.32 5.09
N ARG A 122 -2.87 11.21 5.50
CA ARG A 122 -3.05 11.60 6.90
C ARG A 122 -3.45 10.40 7.76
N ALA A 123 -4.43 9.62 7.31
CA ALA A 123 -4.87 8.41 7.99
C ALA A 123 -3.72 7.41 8.18
N ALA A 124 -2.88 7.25 7.15
CA ALA A 124 -1.69 6.40 7.23
C ALA A 124 -0.67 6.88 8.29
N ALA A 125 -0.57 8.19 8.53
CA ALA A 125 0.35 8.76 9.52
C ALA A 125 -0.12 8.56 10.97
N VAL A 126 -1.44 8.55 11.20
CA VAL A 126 -2.04 8.42 12.56
C VAL A 126 -2.58 7.01 12.85
N GLY A 127 -2.31 6.02 11.97
CA GLY A 127 -2.81 4.66 12.15
C GLY A 127 -4.34 4.51 11.99
N GLY A 128 -4.99 5.50 11.35
CA GLY A 128 -6.44 5.51 11.11
C GLY A 128 -6.87 4.63 9.93
N TRP A 129 -8.17 4.60 9.67
CA TRP A 129 -8.73 3.86 8.54
C TRP A 129 -8.28 4.46 7.21
N ARG A 130 -7.68 3.61 6.36
CA ARG A 130 -7.14 3.99 5.05
C ARG A 130 -8.14 3.65 3.95
N LEU A 131 -8.17 4.49 2.92
CA LEU A 131 -8.95 4.21 1.72
C LEU A 131 -8.39 2.98 0.99
N SER A 132 -9.28 2.16 0.43
CA SER A 132 -8.88 1.02 -0.38
C SER A 132 -8.17 1.48 -1.66
N GLU A 133 -7.25 0.66 -2.18
CA GLU A 133 -6.61 0.95 -3.46
C GLU A 133 -7.64 1.01 -4.59
N GLY A 134 -8.65 0.13 -4.54
CA GLY A 134 -9.75 0.13 -5.50
C GLY A 134 -10.55 1.43 -5.50
N SER A 135 -10.84 2.02 -4.32
CA SER A 135 -11.53 3.30 -4.23
C SER A 135 -10.74 4.43 -4.89
N LEU A 136 -9.42 4.48 -4.67
CA LEU A 136 -8.56 5.50 -5.27
C LEU A 136 -8.43 5.33 -6.79
N LEU A 137 -8.39 4.09 -7.29
CA LEU A 137 -8.39 3.78 -8.71
C LEU A 137 -9.74 4.13 -9.36
N GLY A 138 -10.84 3.84 -8.67
CA GLY A 138 -12.20 4.19 -9.12
C GLY A 138 -12.39 5.70 -9.27
N LEU A 139 -11.92 6.50 -8.30
CA LEU A 139 -11.92 7.96 -8.40
C LEU A 139 -11.07 8.45 -9.59
N GLY A 140 -9.93 7.82 -9.84
CA GLY A 140 -9.10 8.10 -11.02
C GLY A 140 -9.85 7.82 -12.31
N LEU A 141 -10.51 6.67 -12.42
CA LEU A 141 -11.31 6.27 -13.59
C LEU A 141 -12.51 7.21 -13.81
N ALA A 142 -13.11 7.74 -12.74
CA ALA A 142 -14.21 8.70 -12.79
C ALA A 142 -13.76 10.15 -13.11
N CYS A 143 -12.81 10.32 -14.03
CA CYS A 143 -12.24 11.61 -14.47
C CYS A 143 -11.34 12.31 -13.43
N GLY A 144 -11.08 11.70 -12.27
CA GLY A 144 -10.26 12.29 -11.20
C GLY A 144 -8.75 12.04 -11.33
N TRP A 145 -8.28 11.34 -12.36
CA TRP A 145 -6.89 10.96 -12.50
C TRP A 145 -5.88 12.13 -12.56
N PRO A 146 -6.20 13.32 -13.12
CA PRO A 146 -5.27 14.45 -13.07
C PRO A 146 -4.99 14.86 -11.62
N GLY A 147 -6.03 14.92 -10.78
CA GLY A 147 -5.89 15.16 -9.34
C GLY A 147 -5.12 14.07 -8.61
N ALA A 148 -5.33 12.80 -8.99
CA ALA A 148 -4.57 11.67 -8.45
C ALA A 148 -3.08 11.79 -8.77
N VAL A 149 -2.72 12.12 -10.01
CA VAL A 149 -1.32 12.33 -10.41
C VAL A 149 -0.68 13.45 -9.59
N LEU A 150 -1.34 14.60 -9.48
CA LEU A 150 -0.84 15.73 -8.69
C LEU A 150 -0.65 15.33 -7.21
N ALA A 151 -1.62 14.62 -6.63
CA ALA A 151 -1.53 14.15 -5.26
C ALA A 151 -0.40 13.14 -5.05
N GLN A 152 -0.23 12.17 -5.94
CA GLN A 152 0.87 11.20 -5.89
C GLN A 152 2.23 11.88 -5.96
N GLN A 153 2.39 12.89 -6.81
CA GLN A 153 3.62 13.65 -6.95
C GLN A 153 3.91 14.50 -5.70
N LEU A 154 2.92 15.26 -5.24
CA LEU A 154 3.07 16.19 -4.11
C LEU A 154 3.27 15.44 -2.80
N PHE A 155 2.51 14.38 -2.58
CA PHE A 155 2.54 13.64 -1.33
C PHE A 155 3.56 12.48 -1.34
N ARG A 156 4.15 12.14 -2.48
CA ARG A 156 5.03 10.96 -2.67
C ARG A 156 4.41 9.70 -2.07
N HIS A 157 3.09 9.52 -2.25
CA HIS A 157 2.32 8.46 -1.66
C HIS A 157 1.87 7.44 -2.71
N LYS A 158 2.02 6.13 -2.41
CA LYS A 158 1.68 4.99 -3.29
C LYS A 158 2.44 4.94 -4.64
N THR A 159 3.53 5.71 -4.79
CA THR A 159 4.34 5.71 -6.01
C THR A 159 5.28 4.50 -6.13
N LEU A 160 5.47 3.74 -5.04
CA LEU A 160 6.44 2.63 -4.96
C LEU A 160 5.82 1.25 -5.24
N LYS A 161 4.49 1.11 -5.22
CA LYS A 161 3.81 -0.18 -5.41
C LYS A 161 3.54 -0.40 -6.90
N MET A 162 4.38 -1.20 -7.57
CA MET A 162 4.32 -1.46 -9.01
C MET A 162 2.93 -1.89 -9.48
N GLY A 163 2.27 -2.84 -8.78
CA GLY A 163 0.93 -3.31 -9.16
C GLY A 163 -0.10 -2.17 -9.17
N PHE A 164 -0.09 -1.30 -8.16
CA PHE A 164 -0.97 -0.13 -8.12
C PHE A 164 -0.69 0.83 -9.28
N GLN A 165 0.58 1.10 -9.56
CA GLN A 165 0.96 2.02 -10.65
C GLN A 165 0.55 1.50 -12.02
N VAL A 166 0.75 0.21 -12.30
CA VAL A 166 0.32 -0.39 -13.57
C VAL A 166 -1.20 -0.26 -13.74
N THR A 167 -1.98 -0.66 -12.73
CA THR A 167 -3.44 -0.53 -12.79
C THR A 167 -3.87 0.93 -12.92
N PHE A 168 -3.23 1.85 -12.20
CA PHE A 168 -3.50 3.28 -12.30
C PHE A 168 -3.29 3.81 -13.73
N TRP A 169 -2.18 3.49 -14.38
CA TRP A 169 -1.91 3.94 -15.75
C TRP A 169 -2.86 3.33 -16.77
N ILE A 170 -3.34 2.10 -16.54
CA ILE A 170 -4.40 1.50 -17.36
C ILE A 170 -5.70 2.32 -17.21
N THR A 171 -6.10 2.69 -15.98
CA THR A 171 -7.31 3.53 -15.79
C THR A 171 -7.16 4.91 -16.43
N VAL A 172 -5.98 5.51 -16.42
CA VAL A 172 -5.69 6.76 -17.14
C VAL A 172 -5.88 6.59 -18.65
N ALA A 173 -5.29 5.54 -19.23
CA ALA A 173 -5.41 5.26 -20.66
C ALA A 173 -6.88 5.04 -21.07
N VAL A 174 -7.62 4.25 -20.32
CA VAL A 174 -9.07 4.01 -20.56
C VAL A 174 -9.84 5.32 -20.49
N ASN A 175 -9.57 6.18 -19.50
CA ASN A 175 -10.26 7.46 -19.34
C ASN A 175 -9.96 8.44 -20.49
N VAL A 176 -8.70 8.51 -20.94
CA VAL A 176 -8.32 9.37 -22.09
C VAL A 176 -8.99 8.89 -23.37
N VAL A 177 -9.01 7.57 -23.62
CA VAL A 177 -9.71 6.98 -24.76
C VAL A 177 -11.22 7.26 -24.69
N ALA A 178 -11.82 7.08 -23.52
CA ALA A 178 -13.25 7.37 -23.31
C ALA A 178 -13.56 8.85 -23.56
N PHE A 179 -12.71 9.78 -23.14
CA PHE A 179 -12.86 11.21 -23.41
C PHE A 179 -12.83 11.51 -24.91
N VAL A 180 -11.87 10.95 -25.64
CA VAL A 180 -11.77 11.15 -27.09
C VAL A 180 -13.00 10.56 -27.82
N VAL A 181 -13.37 9.30 -27.50
CA VAL A 181 -14.56 8.66 -28.10
C VAL A 181 -15.83 9.43 -27.80
N PHE A 182 -16.02 9.84 -26.53
CA PHE A 182 -17.17 10.66 -26.14
C PHE A 182 -17.26 11.96 -26.93
N SER A 183 -16.13 12.67 -27.13
CA SER A 183 -16.09 13.91 -27.92
C SER A 183 -16.49 13.70 -29.37
N TRP A 184 -16.23 12.51 -29.95
CA TRP A 184 -16.67 12.15 -31.28
C TRP A 184 -18.18 11.85 -31.35
N VAL A 185 -18.70 11.08 -30.37
CA VAL A 185 -20.11 10.70 -30.34
C VAL A 185 -21.03 11.91 -30.16
N VAL A 186 -20.73 12.78 -29.17
CA VAL A 186 -21.56 13.96 -28.88
C VAL A 186 -21.65 14.92 -30.07
N THR A 187 -20.63 14.98 -30.91
CA THR A 187 -20.67 15.84 -32.09
C THR A 187 -21.45 15.25 -33.28
N LEU A 188 -21.68 13.94 -33.31
CA LEU A 188 -22.53 13.29 -34.30
C LEU A 188 -24.01 13.54 -33.99
N ASP A 189 -24.40 13.69 -32.72
CA ASP A 189 -25.80 13.95 -32.32
C ASP A 189 -26.20 15.42 -32.41
N LEU A 190 -25.26 16.36 -32.53
CA LEU A 190 -25.51 17.80 -32.61
C LEU A 190 -25.40 18.37 -34.01
N GLY A 191 -25.09 17.57 -35.01
CA GLY A 191 -24.98 17.92 -36.43
C GLY A 191 -26.04 17.24 -37.29
#